data_fd1c6c0325a7730c24b0a340a246aec2
#
_entry.id   fd1c6c0325a7730c24b0a340a246aec2
#
_cell.length_a   1.000
_cell.length_b   1.000
_cell.length_c   1.000
_cell.angle_alpha   90.00
_cell.angle_beta   90.00
_cell.angle_gamma   90.00
#
_symmetry.space_group_name_H-M   'P 1'
#
loop_
_entity.id
_entity.type
_entity.pdbx_description
1 polymer ?
#
loop_
_entity_poly.entity_id
_entity_poly.type
_entity_poly.pdbx_seq_one_letter_code
_entity_poly.pdbx_strand_id
1 'polypeptide(L)'
;MIVLDASAAVDWLLQTPAGQRIENRIYSRNETLHAPHLLDLEVTQVLRRLVQQGVVPVHRADEAVRDLLDLRINRYAHFVLLPRIWQLRHNFSAYDAAYIVLAEKLGGALVTRDRQLAAPTGHAAAIELF
;
A
#
# COMPACT_ATOMS: atom_id res chain seq x y z
N MET A 1 8.12 10.42 -5.35
CA MET A 1 7.86 9.57 -4.15
C MET A 1 6.41 9.14 -4.10
N ILE A 2 6.19 7.85 -3.97
CA ILE A 2 4.86 7.27 -3.76
C ILE A 2 4.91 6.40 -2.50
N VAL A 3 3.94 6.57 -1.62
CA VAL A 3 3.63 5.58 -0.59
C VAL A 3 2.59 4.63 -1.17
N LEU A 4 2.90 3.35 -1.15
CA LEU A 4 2.07 2.29 -1.74
C LEU A 4 1.38 1.51 -0.62
N ASP A 5 0.05 1.43 -0.62
CA ASP A 5 -0.66 0.57 0.32
C ASP A 5 -0.82 -0.86 -0.20
N ALA A 6 -1.29 -1.75 0.66
CA ALA A 6 -1.41 -3.16 0.32
C ALA A 6 -2.41 -3.41 -0.80
N SER A 7 -3.52 -2.66 -0.86
CA SER A 7 -4.54 -2.84 -1.91
C SER A 7 -3.97 -2.54 -3.29
N ALA A 8 -3.22 -1.45 -3.41
CA ALA A 8 -2.56 -1.06 -4.65
C ALA A 8 -1.43 -2.02 -5.01
N ALA A 9 -0.64 -2.46 -4.02
CA ALA A 9 0.44 -3.41 -4.23
C ALA A 9 -0.06 -4.75 -4.76
N VAL A 10 -1.14 -5.29 -4.18
CA VAL A 10 -1.73 -6.57 -4.64
C VAL A 10 -2.23 -6.46 -6.08
N ASP A 11 -2.96 -5.39 -6.41
CA ASP A 11 -3.44 -5.20 -7.78
C ASP A 11 -2.29 -5.08 -8.78
N TRP A 12 -1.22 -4.38 -8.40
CA TRP A 12 -0.02 -4.28 -9.24
C TRP A 12 0.67 -5.64 -9.41
N LEU A 13 0.91 -6.35 -8.32
CA LEU A 13 1.57 -7.66 -8.35
C LEU A 13 0.78 -8.69 -9.17
N LEU A 14 -0.55 -8.65 -9.09
CA LEU A 14 -1.43 -9.54 -9.85
C LEU A 14 -1.77 -9.04 -11.26
N GLN A 15 -1.26 -7.86 -11.64
CA GLN A 15 -1.46 -7.27 -12.96
C GLN A 15 -2.95 -7.13 -13.35
N THR A 16 -3.78 -6.74 -12.40
CA THR A 16 -5.17 -6.37 -12.70
C THR A 16 -5.20 -5.09 -13.56
N PRO A 17 -6.34 -4.74 -14.19
CA PRO A 17 -6.43 -3.48 -14.93
C PRO A 17 -6.04 -2.25 -14.10
N ALA A 18 -6.45 -2.20 -12.84
CA ALA A 18 -6.02 -1.15 -11.91
C ALA A 18 -4.52 -1.22 -11.61
N GLY A 19 -3.99 -2.44 -11.43
CA GLY A 19 -2.55 -2.67 -11.22
C GLY A 19 -1.70 -2.17 -12.38
N GLN A 20 -2.16 -2.35 -13.60
CA GLN A 20 -1.49 -1.83 -14.79
C GLN A 20 -1.49 -0.29 -14.83
N ARG A 21 -2.58 0.35 -14.42
CA ARG A 21 -2.63 1.82 -14.29
C ARG A 21 -1.68 2.32 -13.22
N ILE A 22 -1.59 1.63 -12.08
CA ILE A 22 -0.65 1.94 -11.01
C ILE A 22 0.79 1.80 -11.51
N GLU A 23 1.11 0.72 -12.19
CA GLU A 23 2.42 0.51 -12.81
C GLU A 23 2.80 1.64 -13.74
N ASN A 24 1.91 2.02 -14.64
CA ASN A 24 2.11 3.15 -15.55
C ASN A 24 2.36 4.47 -14.79
N ARG A 25 1.61 4.70 -13.71
CA ARG A 25 1.78 5.89 -12.85
C ARG A 25 3.17 5.92 -12.20
N ILE A 26 3.66 4.78 -11.75
CA ILE A 26 4.98 4.66 -11.12
C ILE A 26 6.09 4.94 -12.14
N TYR A 27 6.06 4.23 -13.27
CA TYR A 27 7.15 4.30 -14.24
C TYR A 27 7.15 5.58 -15.06
N SER A 28 5.99 6.13 -15.40
CA SER A 28 5.90 7.37 -16.19
C SER A 28 6.55 8.57 -15.51
N ARG A 29 6.64 8.56 -14.17
CA ARG A 29 7.25 9.63 -13.38
C ARG A 29 8.54 9.20 -12.67
N ASN A 30 9.02 8.00 -12.96
CA ASN A 30 10.22 7.44 -12.32
C ASN A 30 10.17 7.55 -10.79
N GLU A 31 9.04 7.12 -10.20
CA GLU A 31 8.78 7.27 -8.78
C GLU A 31 9.65 6.31 -7.94
N THR A 32 10.06 6.78 -6.77
CA THR A 32 10.56 5.91 -5.71
C THR A 32 9.40 5.40 -4.86
N LEU A 33 9.50 4.15 -4.41
CA LEU A 33 8.44 3.48 -3.67
C LEU A 33 8.77 3.43 -2.19
N HIS A 34 7.77 3.70 -1.37
CA HIS A 34 7.87 3.77 0.08
C HIS A 34 6.66 3.08 0.72
N ALA A 35 6.88 2.40 1.84
CA ALA A 35 5.81 1.77 2.61
C ALA A 35 6.24 1.53 4.05
N PRO A 36 5.30 1.46 5.02
CA PRO A 36 5.61 0.95 6.34
C PRO A 36 5.92 -0.56 6.26
N HIS A 37 6.64 -1.10 7.23
CA HIS A 37 6.92 -2.54 7.32
C HIS A 37 5.65 -3.40 7.23
N LEU A 38 4.52 -2.86 7.68
CA LEU A 38 3.20 -3.49 7.61
C LEU A 38 2.82 -3.99 6.21
N LEU A 39 3.29 -3.32 5.16
CA LEU A 39 2.92 -3.65 3.77
C LEU A 39 3.11 -5.13 3.47
N ASP A 40 4.25 -5.69 3.81
CA ASP A 40 4.61 -7.06 3.44
C ASP A 40 3.65 -8.08 4.07
N LEU A 41 3.27 -7.85 5.34
CA LEU A 41 2.31 -8.73 6.02
C LEU A 41 0.90 -8.58 5.47
N GLU A 42 0.47 -7.36 5.18
CA GLU A 42 -0.86 -7.13 4.61
C GLU A 42 -1.00 -7.72 3.21
N VAL A 43 -0.01 -7.53 2.35
CA VAL A 43 0.00 -8.15 1.01
C VAL A 43 -0.04 -9.67 1.12
N THR A 44 0.79 -10.25 1.98
CA THR A 44 0.83 -11.70 2.21
C THR A 44 -0.52 -12.22 2.70
N GLN A 45 -1.17 -11.50 3.61
CA GLN A 45 -2.49 -11.89 4.13
C GLN A 45 -3.58 -11.82 3.06
N VAL A 46 -3.56 -10.80 2.21
CA VAL A 46 -4.52 -10.68 1.10
C VAL A 46 -4.32 -11.82 0.10
N LEU A 47 -3.08 -12.12 -0.29
CA LEU A 47 -2.77 -13.23 -1.19
C LEU A 47 -3.22 -14.57 -0.60
N ARG A 48 -2.96 -14.80 0.68
CA ARG A 48 -3.43 -15.99 1.41
C ARG A 48 -4.95 -16.14 1.30
N ARG A 49 -5.68 -15.08 1.55
CA ARG A 49 -7.15 -15.07 1.49
C ARG A 49 -7.66 -15.35 0.08
N LEU A 50 -7.05 -14.74 -0.94
CA LEU A 50 -7.43 -14.96 -2.34
C LEU A 50 -7.20 -16.42 -2.78
N VAL A 51 -6.12 -17.04 -2.34
CA VAL A 51 -5.86 -18.47 -2.58
C VAL A 51 -6.91 -19.34 -1.88
N GLN A 52 -7.21 -19.06 -0.63
CA GLN A 52 -8.22 -19.83 0.12
C GLN A 52 -9.63 -19.73 -0.48
N GLN A 53 -9.95 -18.58 -1.08
CA GLN A 53 -11.22 -18.34 -1.76
C GLN A 53 -11.24 -18.91 -3.19
N GLY A 54 -10.16 -19.48 -3.68
CA GLY A 54 -10.05 -19.99 -5.04
C GLY A 54 -10.01 -18.92 -6.12
N VAL A 55 -9.80 -17.65 -5.76
CA VAL A 55 -9.73 -16.51 -6.70
C VAL A 55 -8.39 -16.48 -7.44
N VAL A 56 -7.31 -16.82 -6.75
CA VAL A 56 -5.94 -16.84 -7.29
C VAL A 56 -5.35 -18.24 -7.10
N PRO A 57 -4.81 -18.86 -8.14
CA PRO A 57 -4.12 -20.14 -7.98
C PRO A 57 -2.83 -19.99 -7.20
N VAL A 58 -2.41 -21.04 -6.49
CA VAL A 58 -1.24 -21.03 -5.60
C VAL A 58 0.02 -20.58 -6.33
N HIS A 59 0.27 -21.10 -7.54
CA HIS A 59 1.47 -20.75 -8.29
C HIS A 59 1.55 -19.27 -8.64
N ARG A 60 0.40 -18.63 -8.89
CA ARG A 60 0.34 -17.19 -9.17
C ARG A 60 0.59 -16.36 -7.92
N ALA A 61 0.09 -16.80 -6.77
CA ALA A 61 0.38 -16.15 -5.48
C ALA A 61 1.87 -16.30 -5.11
N ASP A 62 2.47 -17.45 -5.36
CA ASP A 62 3.91 -17.67 -5.16
C ASP A 62 4.76 -16.70 -5.99
N GLU A 63 4.37 -16.49 -7.25
CA GLU A 63 5.02 -15.49 -8.11
C GLU A 63 4.88 -14.08 -7.53
N ALA A 64 3.69 -13.71 -7.08
CA ALA A 64 3.43 -12.38 -6.51
C ALA A 64 4.29 -12.13 -5.26
N VAL A 65 4.48 -13.13 -4.41
CA VAL A 65 5.36 -13.00 -3.23
C VAL A 65 6.82 -12.81 -3.65
N ARG A 66 7.29 -13.57 -4.65
CA ARG A 66 8.64 -13.40 -5.20
C ARG A 66 8.83 -12.01 -5.80
N ASP A 67 7.85 -11.54 -6.56
CA ASP A 67 7.90 -10.20 -7.16
C ASP A 67 7.93 -9.12 -6.07
N LEU A 68 7.15 -9.27 -4.99
CA LEU A 68 7.20 -8.35 -3.85
C LEU A 68 8.60 -8.26 -3.24
N LEU A 69 9.27 -9.40 -3.09
CA LEU A 69 10.64 -9.44 -2.56
C LEU A 69 11.65 -8.74 -3.47
N ASP A 70 11.41 -8.73 -4.78
CA ASP A 70 12.28 -8.10 -5.78
C ASP A 70 11.99 -6.61 -5.99
N LEU A 71 10.83 -6.12 -5.54
CA LEU A 71 10.50 -4.70 -5.66
C LEU A 71 11.41 -3.84 -4.76
N ARG A 72 11.93 -2.76 -5.33
CA ARG A 72 12.72 -1.77 -4.60
C ARG A 72 11.79 -0.83 -3.84
N ILE A 73 11.35 -1.27 -2.66
CA ILE A 73 10.52 -0.48 -1.76
C ILE A 73 11.35 -0.07 -0.55
N ASN A 74 11.36 1.21 -0.24
CA ASN A 74 11.93 1.73 1.01
C ASN A 74 10.92 1.47 2.12
N ARG A 75 11.27 0.60 3.07
CA ARG A 75 10.41 0.19 4.18
C ARG A 75 10.76 0.94 5.44
N TYR A 76 9.74 1.36 6.20
CA TYR A 76 9.88 2.20 7.38
C TYR A 76 9.28 1.53 8.61
N ALA A 77 9.97 1.67 9.75
CA ALA A 77 9.49 1.18 11.02
C ALA A 77 8.28 1.98 11.52
N HIS A 78 7.31 1.30 12.13
CA HIS A 78 6.10 1.94 12.66
C HIS A 78 6.38 2.82 13.88
N PHE A 79 7.38 2.48 14.65
CA PHE A 79 7.68 3.11 15.93
C PHE A 79 7.72 4.64 15.85
N VAL A 80 8.42 5.16 14.84
CA VAL A 80 8.56 6.62 14.64
C VAL A 80 7.26 7.30 14.18
N LEU A 81 6.30 6.53 13.70
CA LEU A 81 5.02 7.04 13.23
C LEU A 81 3.94 7.05 14.33
N LEU A 82 4.15 6.34 15.44
CA LEU A 82 3.12 6.10 16.45
C LEU A 82 2.50 7.35 17.04
N PRO A 83 3.22 8.43 17.37
CA PRO A 83 2.58 9.62 17.94
C PRO A 83 1.50 10.21 17.01
N ARG A 84 1.78 10.29 15.71
CA ARG A 84 0.82 10.82 14.74
C ARG A 84 -0.30 9.81 14.43
N ILE A 85 0.02 8.52 14.37
CA ILE A 85 -0.99 7.45 14.23
C ILE A 85 -2.02 7.56 15.35
N TRP A 86 -1.59 7.75 16.58
CA TRP A 86 -2.48 7.91 17.74
C TRP A 86 -3.37 9.15 17.61
N GLN A 87 -2.85 10.26 17.11
CA GLN A 87 -3.64 11.47 16.86
C GLN A 87 -4.77 11.23 15.86
N LEU A 88 -4.57 10.33 14.89
CA LEU A 88 -5.56 10.01 13.86
C LEU A 88 -6.55 8.90 14.25
N ARG A 89 -6.52 8.40 15.49
CA ARG A 89 -7.29 7.24 15.95
C ARG A 89 -8.80 7.34 15.76
N HIS A 90 -9.36 8.53 15.74
CA HIS A 90 -10.80 8.73 15.54
C HIS A 90 -11.21 8.60 14.06
N ASN A 91 -10.29 8.77 13.14
CA ASN A 91 -10.56 8.79 11.70
C ASN A 91 -10.08 7.52 10.97
N PHE A 92 -9.04 6.84 11.52
CA PHE A 92 -8.41 5.70 10.89
C PHE A 92 -8.11 4.60 11.90
N SER A 93 -8.10 3.35 11.43
CA SER A 93 -7.41 2.27 12.14
C SER A 93 -5.92 2.59 12.24
N ALA A 94 -5.21 1.97 13.19
CA ALA A 94 -3.77 2.14 13.30
C ALA A 94 -3.03 1.69 12.02
N TYR A 95 -3.55 0.65 11.35
CA TYR A 95 -2.99 0.11 10.12
C TYR A 95 -3.10 1.10 8.96
N ASP A 96 -4.29 1.65 8.72
CA ASP A 96 -4.50 2.66 7.68
C ASP A 96 -3.75 3.96 7.99
N ALA A 97 -3.75 4.38 9.25
CA ALA A 97 -3.02 5.56 9.68
C ALA A 97 -1.51 5.44 9.44
N ALA A 98 -0.94 4.24 9.50
CA ALA A 98 0.49 4.05 9.21
C ALA A 98 0.85 4.53 7.80
N TYR A 99 0.04 4.23 6.81
CA TYR A 99 0.25 4.69 5.42
C TYR A 99 0.05 6.20 5.29
N ILE A 100 -1.03 6.71 5.87
CA ILE A 100 -1.35 8.16 5.86
C ILE A 100 -0.21 8.96 6.47
N VAL A 101 0.25 8.58 7.66
CA VAL A 101 1.31 9.30 8.38
C VAL A 101 2.64 9.22 7.63
N LEU A 102 2.96 8.08 7.04
CA LEU A 102 4.16 7.96 6.22
C LEU A 102 4.11 8.91 5.03
N ALA A 103 2.98 8.96 4.32
CA ALA A 103 2.78 9.88 3.20
C ALA A 103 2.89 11.35 3.63
N GLU A 104 2.30 11.73 4.77
CA GLU A 104 2.46 13.08 5.33
C GLU A 104 3.93 13.43 5.58
N LYS A 105 4.67 12.52 6.22
CA LYS A 105 6.08 12.76 6.59
C LYS A 105 7.00 12.86 5.39
N LEU A 106 6.75 12.07 4.36
CA LEU A 106 7.56 12.07 3.15
C LEU A 106 7.15 13.16 2.15
N GLY A 107 5.94 13.70 2.28
CA GLY A 107 5.38 14.61 1.29
C GLY A 107 5.10 13.95 -0.06
N GLY A 108 4.93 12.63 -0.07
CA GLY A 108 4.60 11.84 -1.26
C GLY A 108 3.13 11.49 -1.33
N ALA A 109 2.65 11.15 -2.52
CA ALA A 109 1.29 10.70 -2.71
C ALA A 109 1.10 9.27 -2.18
N LEU A 110 -0.02 9.03 -1.47
CA LEU A 110 -0.46 7.69 -1.11
C LEU A 110 -1.29 7.11 -2.25
N VAL A 111 -0.81 6.05 -2.87
CA VAL A 111 -1.52 5.33 -3.93
C VAL A 111 -2.29 4.17 -3.30
N THR A 112 -3.59 4.16 -3.51
CA THR A 112 -4.50 3.15 -2.91
C THR A 112 -5.61 2.75 -3.87
N ARG A 113 -6.20 1.59 -3.62
CA ARG A 113 -7.45 1.10 -4.21
C ARG A 113 -8.62 1.19 -3.23
N ASP A 114 -8.36 1.57 -1.99
CA ASP A 114 -9.33 1.56 -0.91
C ASP A 114 -10.00 2.94 -0.76
N ARG A 115 -11.28 2.99 -1.14
CA ARG A 115 -12.11 4.20 -0.97
C ARG A 115 -12.29 4.59 0.49
N GLN A 116 -12.32 3.62 1.39
CA GLN A 116 -12.47 3.88 2.82
C GLN A 116 -11.22 4.56 3.40
N LEU A 117 -10.05 4.27 2.84
CA LEU A 117 -8.80 4.96 3.20
C LEU A 117 -8.78 6.40 2.66
N ALA A 118 -9.36 6.62 1.49
CA ALA A 118 -9.36 7.92 0.83
C ALA A 118 -10.41 8.91 1.38
N ALA A 119 -11.46 8.42 2.03
CA ALA A 119 -12.60 9.24 2.44
C ALA A 119 -12.38 10.09 3.72
N PRO A 120 -11.71 9.59 4.79
CA PRO A 120 -11.59 10.37 6.03
C PRO A 120 -10.74 11.63 5.87
N THR A 121 -11.01 12.60 6.72
CA THR A 121 -10.28 13.88 6.82
C THR A 121 -9.39 13.91 8.06
N GLY A 122 -8.79 15.06 8.35
CA GLY A 122 -7.93 15.25 9.53
C GLY A 122 -6.45 14.97 9.27
N HIS A 123 -6.05 14.75 8.01
CA HIS A 123 -4.69 14.52 7.58
C HIS A 123 -4.27 15.44 6.44
N ALA A 124 -2.98 15.52 6.19
CA ALA A 124 -2.39 16.32 5.12
C ALA A 124 -1.83 15.49 3.94
N ALA A 125 -2.04 14.17 3.94
CA ALA A 125 -1.56 13.31 2.87
C ALA A 125 -2.34 13.56 1.58
N ALA A 126 -1.61 13.61 0.45
CA ALA A 126 -2.23 13.55 -0.88
C ALA A 126 -2.56 12.09 -1.20
N ILE A 127 -3.78 11.81 -1.60
CA ILE A 127 -4.24 10.45 -1.89
C ILE A 127 -4.61 10.33 -3.37
N GLU A 128 -4.04 9.34 -4.04
CA GLU A 128 -4.40 8.97 -5.41
C GLU A 128 -5.16 7.63 -5.35
N LEU A 129 -6.46 7.68 -5.60
CA LEU A 129 -7.34 6.51 -5.65
C LEU A 129 -7.42 5.98 -7.08
N PHE A 130 -7.14 4.70 -7.25
CA PHE A 130 -7.15 4.01 -8.55
C PHE A 130 -8.36 3.09 -8.74
#